data_1f8cf2f29c7016f3b48f14b6ef85bc55
#
_entry.id   1f8cf2f29c7016f3b48f14b6ef85bc55
#
_cell.length_a   1.000
_cell.length_b   1.000
_cell.length_c   1.000
_cell.angle_alpha   90.00
_cell.angle_beta   90.00
_cell.angle_gamma   90.00
#
_symmetry.space_group_name_H-M   'P 1'
#
loop_
_entity.id
_entity.type
_entity.pdbx_description
1 polymer ?
#
loop_
_entity_poly.entity_id
_entity_poly.type
_entity_poly.pdbx_seq_one_letter_code
_entity_poly.pdbx_strand_id
1 'polypeptide(L)'
;MAEDTPDITALDDETVQRIAAGEVVERPASVVKELVENSIDAGADRVSIAVERGGKDGIRVRDDGVGMTAEELDLAVRDHHTSKIGDIADLEAGVGTLGFRGEALAAIGAVSRTTVRSKPRGGEMGHELTVTGGDIGDPEPAGCPAGTVVEVEDLFYNVPARRKFLKTDATEFDHVNTVATQYALANPGVAVSLEHDDREVFATDGTGNLRSTVLSVYGREVAESMVDVEWSAESDDAPVHSVQGLVSHPETTRAGREYLSTFVNDRYVTASALREAVLDAYGGQLAPDRYPFAVLFVELDPATVDVNVHPRKLEVRFDDEAGVRDAVSEAVEDALLAEGLIRTSAPRGRSQADETPVRPGVDDEE
;
A
#
# COMPACT_ATOMS: atom_id res chain seq x y z
N MET A 1 -18.52 -28.45 -45.22
CA MET A 1 -18.92 -27.55 -44.12
C MET A 1 -17.86 -26.49 -44.05
N ALA A 2 -18.19 -25.25 -44.44
CA ALA A 2 -17.26 -24.14 -44.29
C ALA A 2 -17.14 -23.84 -42.78
N GLU A 3 -15.92 -23.87 -42.26
CA GLU A 3 -15.63 -23.37 -40.91
C GLU A 3 -15.91 -21.87 -40.90
N ASP A 4 -16.87 -21.48 -40.06
CA ASP A 4 -17.22 -20.09 -39.81
C ASP A 4 -16.00 -19.45 -39.11
N THR A 5 -15.15 -18.79 -39.89
CA THR A 5 -14.06 -17.98 -39.33
C THR A 5 -14.71 -16.75 -38.68
N PRO A 6 -14.50 -16.50 -37.38
CA PRO A 6 -15.10 -15.35 -36.74
C PRO A 6 -14.61 -14.07 -37.40
N ASP A 7 -15.56 -13.26 -37.88
CA ASP A 7 -15.26 -11.93 -38.42
C ASP A 7 -14.74 -11.00 -37.32
N ILE A 8 -13.67 -10.26 -37.66
CA ILE A 8 -13.16 -9.20 -36.79
C ILE A 8 -14.13 -8.02 -36.88
N THR A 9 -14.83 -7.73 -35.79
CA THR A 9 -15.75 -6.58 -35.66
C THR A 9 -15.22 -5.57 -34.67
N ALA A 10 -15.49 -4.27 -34.93
CA ALA A 10 -15.25 -3.21 -33.92
C ALA A 10 -16.14 -3.44 -32.71
N LEU A 11 -15.57 -3.34 -31.51
CA LEU A 11 -16.35 -3.34 -30.26
C LEU A 11 -17.08 -2.01 -30.13
N ASP A 12 -18.26 -2.02 -29.52
CA ASP A 12 -18.95 -0.80 -29.10
C ASP A 12 -18.22 -0.11 -27.94
N ASP A 13 -18.43 1.19 -27.80
CA ASP A 13 -17.75 2.02 -26.81
C ASP A 13 -18.00 1.53 -25.36
N GLU A 14 -19.20 1.04 -25.06
CA GLU A 14 -19.58 0.50 -23.74
C GLU A 14 -18.76 -0.77 -23.43
N THR A 15 -18.58 -1.66 -24.41
CA THR A 15 -17.74 -2.86 -24.25
C THR A 15 -16.28 -2.49 -24.07
N VAL A 16 -15.77 -1.50 -24.82
CA VAL A 16 -14.39 -1.00 -24.66
C VAL A 16 -14.17 -0.42 -23.27
N GLN A 17 -15.08 0.42 -22.79
CA GLN A 17 -15.01 0.99 -21.42
C GLN A 17 -15.03 -0.09 -20.34
N ARG A 18 -15.88 -1.12 -20.46
CA ARG A 18 -15.91 -2.23 -19.51
C ARG A 18 -14.64 -3.07 -19.50
N ILE A 19 -14.00 -3.24 -20.65
CA ILE A 19 -12.71 -3.93 -20.74
C ILE A 19 -11.62 -3.09 -20.04
N ALA A 20 -11.53 -1.80 -20.39
CA ALA A 20 -10.57 -0.87 -19.78
C ALA A 20 -10.78 -0.72 -18.27
N ALA A 21 -12.04 -0.49 -17.84
CA ALA A 21 -12.40 -0.43 -16.41
C ALA A 21 -11.94 -1.67 -15.67
N GLY A 22 -11.90 -2.76 -16.35
CA GLY A 22 -11.46 -4.00 -15.81
C GLY A 22 -9.98 -4.16 -15.61
N GLU A 23 -9.16 -3.40 -16.23
CA GLU A 23 -7.73 -3.37 -15.94
C GLU A 23 -7.43 -2.54 -14.70
N VAL A 24 -8.28 -1.56 -14.39
CA VAL A 24 -8.19 -0.69 -13.21
C VAL A 24 -8.84 -1.34 -11.99
N VAL A 25 -10.07 -1.86 -12.15
CA VAL A 25 -10.86 -2.42 -11.04
C VAL A 25 -10.96 -3.94 -11.18
N GLU A 26 -10.17 -4.66 -10.40
CA GLU A 26 -10.18 -6.13 -10.38
C GLU A 26 -11.03 -6.72 -9.24
N ARG A 27 -11.11 -6.03 -8.11
CA ARG A 27 -11.75 -6.46 -6.85
C ARG A 27 -12.13 -5.29 -5.95
N PRO A 28 -12.89 -5.49 -4.86
CA PRO A 28 -13.23 -4.45 -3.89
C PRO A 28 -12.03 -3.66 -3.36
N ALA A 29 -10.93 -4.34 -3.04
CA ALA A 29 -9.71 -3.70 -2.57
C ALA A 29 -9.07 -2.74 -3.59
N SER A 30 -9.26 -2.96 -4.91
CA SER A 30 -8.82 -2.01 -5.94
C SER A 30 -9.62 -0.71 -5.87
N VAL A 31 -10.93 -0.80 -5.65
CA VAL A 31 -11.80 0.37 -5.45
C VAL A 31 -11.36 1.16 -4.23
N VAL A 32 -11.20 0.49 -3.08
CA VAL A 32 -10.74 1.13 -1.84
C VAL A 32 -9.40 1.82 -2.04
N LYS A 33 -8.45 1.16 -2.70
CA LYS A 33 -7.14 1.73 -3.02
C LYS A 33 -7.26 3.05 -3.75
N GLU A 34 -7.95 3.06 -4.90
CA GLU A 34 -8.07 4.26 -5.74
C GLU A 34 -8.81 5.40 -5.01
N LEU A 35 -9.85 5.09 -4.22
CA LEU A 35 -10.59 6.10 -3.48
C LEU A 35 -9.78 6.70 -2.33
N VAL A 36 -9.00 5.88 -1.60
CA VAL A 36 -8.12 6.37 -0.53
C VAL A 36 -6.98 7.22 -1.10
N GLU A 37 -6.37 6.81 -2.22
CA GLU A 37 -5.37 7.63 -2.93
C GLU A 37 -5.94 9.00 -3.32
N ASN A 38 -7.15 9.03 -3.87
CA ASN A 38 -7.82 10.28 -4.21
C ASN A 38 -8.09 11.15 -2.97
N SER A 39 -8.47 10.55 -1.84
CA SER A 39 -8.70 11.28 -0.59
C SER A 39 -7.41 11.91 -0.05
N ILE A 40 -6.29 11.16 -0.06
CA ILE A 40 -4.98 11.66 0.37
C ILE A 40 -4.51 12.78 -0.57
N ASP A 41 -4.60 12.58 -1.88
CA ASP A 41 -4.24 13.59 -2.89
C ASP A 41 -5.11 14.87 -2.79
N ALA A 42 -6.36 14.74 -2.29
CA ALA A 42 -7.23 15.88 -1.98
C ALA A 42 -6.86 16.61 -0.68
N GLY A 43 -5.77 16.23 -0.02
CA GLY A 43 -5.30 16.82 1.23
C GLY A 43 -6.27 16.59 2.38
N ALA A 44 -6.81 15.38 2.49
CA ALA A 44 -7.64 14.98 3.60
C ALA A 44 -6.82 14.76 4.87
N ASP A 45 -7.31 15.27 5.99
CA ASP A 45 -6.80 14.96 7.33
C ASP A 45 -7.48 13.71 7.91
N ARG A 46 -8.62 13.30 7.33
CA ARG A 46 -9.40 12.14 7.77
C ARG A 46 -10.01 11.38 6.59
N VAL A 47 -9.83 10.06 6.60
CA VAL A 47 -10.44 9.13 5.64
C VAL A 47 -11.17 8.02 6.39
N SER A 48 -12.47 7.84 6.10
CA SER A 48 -13.30 6.78 6.68
C SER A 48 -13.71 5.80 5.59
N ILE A 49 -13.43 4.52 5.80
CA ILE A 49 -13.71 3.43 4.88
C ILE A 49 -14.73 2.50 5.54
N ALA A 50 -15.85 2.24 4.89
CA ALA A 50 -16.81 1.23 5.33
C ALA A 50 -17.11 0.27 4.18
N VAL A 51 -17.12 -1.03 4.47
CA VAL A 51 -17.39 -2.08 3.48
C VAL A 51 -18.39 -3.09 4.01
N GLU A 52 -19.27 -3.56 3.14
CA GLU A 52 -20.26 -4.57 3.42
C GLU A 52 -19.94 -5.86 2.66
N ARG A 53 -19.99 -7.01 3.36
CA ARG A 53 -19.70 -8.33 2.80
C ARG A 53 -18.38 -8.37 2.01
N GLY A 54 -17.32 -7.78 2.59
CA GLY A 54 -16.01 -7.70 1.95
C GLY A 54 -15.94 -6.71 0.78
N GLY A 55 -16.86 -5.76 0.70
CA GLY A 55 -16.96 -4.77 -0.36
C GLY A 55 -17.69 -5.25 -1.62
N LYS A 56 -18.41 -6.37 -1.55
CA LYS A 56 -19.19 -6.91 -2.68
C LYS A 56 -20.55 -6.24 -2.81
N ASP A 57 -21.18 -5.90 -1.69
CA ASP A 57 -22.50 -5.29 -1.64
C ASP A 57 -22.38 -3.77 -1.54
N GLY A 58 -21.42 -3.27 -0.74
CA GLY A 58 -21.20 -1.85 -0.58
C GLY A 58 -19.76 -1.50 -0.19
N ILE A 59 -19.27 -0.38 -0.73
CA ILE A 59 -18.03 0.29 -0.34
C ILE A 59 -18.35 1.76 -0.19
N ARG A 60 -18.02 2.36 0.95
CA ARG A 60 -18.13 3.80 1.17
C ARG A 60 -16.80 4.33 1.65
N VAL A 61 -16.28 5.32 0.93
CA VAL A 61 -15.09 6.08 1.34
C VAL A 61 -15.50 7.53 1.49
N ARG A 62 -15.19 8.11 2.64
CA ARG A 62 -15.44 9.51 2.96
C ARG A 62 -14.17 10.17 3.41
N ASP A 63 -13.92 11.36 2.90
CA ASP A 63 -12.83 12.24 3.30
C ASP A 63 -13.31 13.64 3.69
N ASP A 64 -12.42 14.43 4.30
CA ASP A 64 -12.58 15.84 4.59
C ASP A 64 -11.63 16.72 3.77
N GLY A 65 -11.21 16.25 2.59
CA GLY A 65 -10.32 16.95 1.65
C GLY A 65 -10.90 18.24 1.09
N VAL A 66 -10.29 18.76 0.03
CA VAL A 66 -10.71 20.05 -0.58
C VAL A 66 -12.14 20.04 -1.14
N GLY A 67 -12.68 18.86 -1.47
CA GLY A 67 -13.99 18.70 -2.10
C GLY A 67 -14.03 19.24 -3.53
N MET A 68 -15.22 19.14 -4.18
CA MET A 68 -15.44 19.50 -5.59
C MET A 68 -16.68 20.37 -5.74
N THR A 69 -16.65 21.30 -6.71
CA THR A 69 -17.82 22.00 -7.23
C THR A 69 -18.67 21.06 -8.12
N ALA A 70 -19.87 21.49 -8.54
CA ALA A 70 -20.69 20.72 -9.46
C ALA A 70 -19.99 20.44 -10.80
N GLU A 71 -19.25 21.43 -11.32
CA GLU A 71 -18.51 21.31 -12.57
C GLU A 71 -17.32 20.35 -12.45
N GLU A 72 -16.57 20.44 -11.34
CA GLU A 72 -15.46 19.52 -11.07
C GLU A 72 -15.96 18.11 -10.81
N LEU A 73 -17.11 17.93 -10.16
CA LEU A 73 -17.74 16.64 -9.91
C LEU A 73 -18.15 15.95 -11.21
N ASP A 74 -18.74 16.70 -12.16
CA ASP A 74 -19.08 16.19 -13.49
C ASP A 74 -17.83 15.76 -14.27
N LEU A 75 -16.74 16.51 -14.17
CA LEU A 75 -15.48 16.17 -14.83
C LEU A 75 -14.77 14.97 -14.18
N ALA A 76 -14.81 14.86 -12.85
CA ALA A 76 -14.10 13.81 -12.09
C ALA A 76 -14.58 12.38 -12.40
N VAL A 77 -15.82 12.22 -12.87
CA VAL A 77 -16.39 10.91 -13.24
C VAL A 77 -16.21 10.57 -14.71
N ARG A 78 -15.57 11.43 -15.50
CA ARG A 78 -15.29 11.23 -16.93
C ARG A 78 -13.86 10.76 -17.15
N ASP A 79 -13.65 9.92 -18.18
CA ASP A 79 -12.34 9.43 -18.56
C ASP A 79 -11.38 10.57 -18.94
N HIS A 80 -10.10 10.42 -18.57
CA HIS A 80 -9.01 11.32 -18.93
C HIS A 80 -9.14 12.77 -18.39
N HIS A 81 -9.88 12.95 -17.29
CA HIS A 81 -9.95 14.23 -16.58
C HIS A 81 -9.24 14.12 -15.24
N THR A 82 -8.20 14.93 -15.05
CA THR A 82 -7.41 14.98 -13.81
C THR A 82 -6.97 16.41 -13.53
N SER A 83 -7.00 16.81 -12.27
CA SER A 83 -6.41 18.06 -11.80
C SER A 83 -4.91 17.92 -11.46
N LYS A 84 -4.36 16.70 -11.60
CA LYS A 84 -3.03 16.32 -11.07
C LYS A 84 -1.90 16.45 -12.08
N ILE A 85 -2.20 16.56 -13.38
CA ILE A 85 -1.23 16.69 -14.47
C ILE A 85 -1.67 17.82 -15.39
N GLY A 86 -0.79 18.80 -15.59
CA GLY A 86 -1.02 19.91 -16.53
C GLY A 86 -0.35 19.68 -17.90
N ASP A 87 0.78 18.99 -17.94
CA ASP A 87 1.53 18.74 -19.17
C ASP A 87 2.40 17.45 -19.10
N ILE A 88 3.13 17.18 -20.20
CA ILE A 88 4.01 16.01 -20.31
C ILE A 88 5.21 16.10 -19.37
N ALA A 89 5.67 17.33 -19.04
CA ALA A 89 6.80 17.53 -18.14
C ALA A 89 6.48 17.09 -16.70
N ASP A 90 5.22 17.23 -16.27
CA ASP A 90 4.76 16.73 -14.98
C ASP A 90 4.85 15.18 -14.90
N LEU A 91 4.60 14.50 -16.04
CA LEU A 91 4.74 13.04 -16.14
C LEU A 91 6.19 12.57 -16.04
N GLU A 92 7.13 13.35 -16.61
CA GLU A 92 8.57 13.04 -16.62
C GLU A 92 9.24 13.38 -15.28
N ALA A 93 8.70 14.38 -14.56
CA ALA A 93 9.22 14.80 -13.25
C ALA A 93 8.89 13.84 -12.11
N GLY A 94 8.13 12.77 -12.37
CA GLY A 94 7.66 11.84 -11.35
C GLY A 94 6.64 12.53 -10.43
N VAL A 95 5.38 12.51 -10.83
CA VAL A 95 4.27 13.21 -10.15
C VAL A 95 4.27 12.86 -8.66
N GLY A 96 4.33 13.87 -7.80
CA GLY A 96 4.25 13.74 -6.33
C GLY A 96 2.86 13.31 -5.83
N THR A 97 1.94 12.90 -6.74
CA THR A 97 0.60 12.41 -6.42
C THR A 97 0.52 10.90 -6.58
N LEU A 98 -0.27 10.24 -5.71
CA LEU A 98 -0.45 8.80 -5.73
C LEU A 98 -1.21 8.33 -6.98
N GLY A 99 -2.23 9.08 -7.42
CA GLY A 99 -3.01 8.85 -8.65
C GLY A 99 -2.82 9.95 -9.68
N PHE A 100 -2.67 9.62 -10.98
CA PHE A 100 -2.43 10.61 -12.04
C PHE A 100 -3.23 10.40 -13.33
N ARG A 101 -3.86 9.22 -13.55
CA ARG A 101 -4.48 8.88 -14.85
C ARG A 101 -5.85 9.50 -15.08
N GLY A 102 -6.57 9.95 -14.04
CA GLY A 102 -7.92 10.51 -14.15
C GLY A 102 -8.96 9.53 -14.68
N GLU A 103 -8.79 8.24 -14.44
CA GLU A 103 -9.65 7.16 -14.96
C GLU A 103 -10.36 6.37 -13.85
N ALA A 104 -9.94 6.53 -12.58
CA ALA A 104 -10.38 5.66 -11.50
C ALA A 104 -11.88 5.74 -11.24
N LEU A 105 -12.46 6.94 -11.07
CA LEU A 105 -13.89 7.10 -10.81
C LEU A 105 -14.74 6.67 -12.00
N ALA A 106 -14.32 6.98 -13.23
CA ALA A 106 -14.98 6.53 -14.46
C ALA A 106 -14.97 5.01 -14.55
N ALA A 107 -13.81 4.36 -14.30
CA ALA A 107 -13.67 2.91 -14.32
C ALA A 107 -14.53 2.23 -13.25
N ILE A 108 -14.60 2.79 -12.02
CA ILE A 108 -15.45 2.28 -10.95
C ILE A 108 -16.92 2.40 -11.36
N GLY A 109 -17.37 3.59 -11.85
CA GLY A 109 -18.73 3.84 -12.29
C GLY A 109 -19.18 2.96 -13.47
N ALA A 110 -18.26 2.60 -14.37
CA ALA A 110 -18.55 1.71 -15.51
C ALA A 110 -18.91 0.27 -15.08
N VAL A 111 -18.48 -0.18 -13.91
CA VAL A 111 -18.69 -1.56 -13.44
C VAL A 111 -19.53 -1.67 -12.15
N SER A 112 -20.13 -0.57 -11.70
CA SER A 112 -20.89 -0.51 -10.45
C SER A 112 -22.05 0.50 -10.54
N ARG A 113 -22.73 0.70 -9.40
CA ARG A 113 -23.58 1.86 -9.13
C ARG A 113 -22.82 2.74 -8.16
N THR A 114 -22.36 3.89 -8.65
CA THR A 114 -21.51 4.80 -7.87
C THR A 114 -22.24 6.11 -7.64
N THR A 115 -22.34 6.54 -6.38
CA THR A 115 -22.83 7.85 -5.99
C THR A 115 -21.67 8.65 -5.39
N VAL A 116 -21.42 9.83 -5.93
CA VAL A 116 -20.41 10.76 -5.43
C VAL A 116 -21.08 12.01 -4.90
N ARG A 117 -20.86 12.31 -3.62
CA ARG A 117 -21.28 13.58 -2.99
C ARG A 117 -20.06 14.37 -2.64
N SER A 118 -20.03 15.64 -3.04
CA SER A 118 -18.90 16.47 -2.72
C SER A 118 -19.31 17.91 -2.44
N LYS A 119 -18.53 18.56 -1.57
CA LYS A 119 -18.68 19.97 -1.22
C LYS A 119 -17.31 20.58 -1.03
N PRO A 120 -16.98 21.68 -1.75
CA PRO A 120 -15.72 22.40 -1.54
C PRO A 120 -15.57 22.90 -0.11
N ARG A 121 -14.34 22.93 0.41
CA ARG A 121 -14.03 23.61 1.69
C ARG A 121 -14.46 25.09 1.59
N GLY A 122 -15.30 25.52 2.53
CA GLY A 122 -15.85 26.88 2.52
C GLY A 122 -16.97 27.13 1.51
N GLY A 123 -17.35 26.11 0.71
CA GLY A 123 -18.50 26.19 -0.19
C GLY A 123 -19.83 26.18 0.57
N GLU A 124 -20.84 26.85 0.02
CA GLU A 124 -22.18 26.90 0.65
C GLU A 124 -23.01 25.64 0.36
N MET A 125 -22.92 25.11 -0.87
CA MET A 125 -23.73 24.00 -1.38
C MET A 125 -22.86 22.81 -1.77
N GLY A 126 -23.29 21.60 -1.40
CA GLY A 126 -22.78 20.35 -1.91
C GLY A 126 -23.60 19.85 -3.09
N HIS A 127 -23.02 18.93 -3.86
CA HIS A 127 -23.65 18.29 -5.00
C HIS A 127 -23.48 16.78 -4.95
N GLU A 128 -24.45 16.08 -5.53
CA GLU A 128 -24.44 14.64 -5.70
C GLU A 128 -24.53 14.31 -7.19
N LEU A 129 -23.80 13.30 -7.62
CA LEU A 129 -23.86 12.76 -8.97
C LEU A 129 -23.82 11.24 -8.89
N THR A 130 -24.65 10.57 -9.71
CA THR A 130 -24.69 9.11 -9.79
C THR A 130 -24.20 8.63 -11.15
N VAL A 131 -23.37 7.60 -11.15
CA VAL A 131 -22.92 6.86 -12.34
C VAL A 131 -23.41 5.42 -12.24
N THR A 132 -24.10 4.93 -13.27
CA THR A 132 -24.64 3.56 -13.29
C THR A 132 -24.18 2.83 -14.53
N GLY A 133 -23.19 1.93 -14.39
CA GLY A 133 -22.69 1.13 -15.51
C GLY A 133 -22.08 1.95 -16.65
N GLY A 134 -21.57 3.15 -16.34
CA GLY A 134 -21.01 4.09 -17.31
C GLY A 134 -21.98 5.23 -17.69
N ASP A 135 -23.28 5.12 -17.41
CA ASP A 135 -24.23 6.21 -17.61
C ASP A 135 -24.08 7.24 -16.50
N ILE A 136 -23.68 8.46 -16.86
CA ILE A 136 -23.41 9.58 -15.95
C ILE A 136 -24.66 10.45 -15.86
N GLY A 137 -25.18 10.64 -14.63
CA GLY A 137 -26.26 11.58 -14.33
C GLY A 137 -25.78 13.03 -14.28
N ASP A 138 -26.72 13.97 -14.13
CA ASP A 138 -26.39 15.37 -13.91
C ASP A 138 -26.11 15.64 -12.43
N PRO A 139 -25.19 16.57 -12.09
CA PRO A 139 -24.98 16.99 -10.71
C PRO A 139 -26.23 17.68 -10.12
N GLU A 140 -26.71 17.15 -8.99
CA GLU A 140 -27.88 17.73 -8.27
C GLU A 140 -27.43 18.32 -6.93
N PRO A 141 -28.07 19.43 -6.45
CA PRO A 141 -27.77 19.96 -5.12
C PRO A 141 -28.03 18.92 -4.02
N ALA A 142 -27.06 18.72 -3.13
CA ALA A 142 -27.15 17.77 -2.03
C ALA A 142 -26.56 18.33 -0.73
N GLY A 143 -27.15 17.95 0.40
CA GLY A 143 -26.62 18.26 1.72
C GLY A 143 -25.49 17.29 2.10
N CYS A 144 -24.26 17.78 2.10
CA CYS A 144 -23.11 17.00 2.59
C CYS A 144 -22.11 17.91 3.33
N PRO A 145 -21.29 17.36 4.22
CA PRO A 145 -20.16 18.10 4.79
C PRO A 145 -19.11 18.41 3.73
N ALA A 146 -18.18 19.34 4.03
CA ALA A 146 -17.03 19.59 3.18
C ALA A 146 -16.18 18.31 3.03
N GLY A 147 -15.55 18.13 1.86
CA GLY A 147 -14.87 16.91 1.44
C GLY A 147 -15.67 16.11 0.44
N THR A 148 -15.38 14.82 0.32
CA THR A 148 -16.03 13.93 -0.64
C THR A 148 -16.51 12.64 0.03
N VAL A 149 -17.63 12.11 -0.45
CA VAL A 149 -18.16 10.79 -0.10
C VAL A 149 -18.42 10.04 -1.40
N VAL A 150 -17.80 8.88 -1.54
CA VAL A 150 -18.03 7.97 -2.67
C VAL A 150 -18.67 6.70 -2.13
N GLU A 151 -19.86 6.37 -2.63
CA GLU A 151 -20.58 5.13 -2.33
C GLU A 151 -20.63 4.29 -3.60
N VAL A 152 -20.15 3.05 -3.50
CA VAL A 152 -20.08 2.08 -4.61
C VAL A 152 -20.90 0.87 -4.23
N GLU A 153 -21.97 0.60 -4.96
CA GLU A 153 -22.89 -0.52 -4.75
C GLU A 153 -22.86 -1.46 -5.95
N ASP A 154 -23.26 -2.70 -5.73
CA ASP A 154 -23.42 -3.71 -6.79
C ASP A 154 -22.18 -3.89 -7.68
N LEU A 155 -20.98 -3.89 -7.12
CA LEU A 155 -19.72 -4.02 -7.90
C LEU A 155 -19.79 -5.25 -8.82
N PHE A 156 -19.46 -5.04 -10.11
CA PHE A 156 -19.51 -6.03 -11.19
C PHE A 156 -20.90 -6.58 -11.53
N TYR A 157 -21.99 -5.85 -11.23
CA TYR A 157 -23.35 -6.30 -11.57
C TYR A 157 -23.53 -6.52 -13.08
N ASN A 158 -22.87 -5.71 -13.89
CA ASN A 158 -22.89 -5.74 -15.36
C ASN A 158 -21.69 -6.51 -15.98
N VAL A 159 -20.80 -7.11 -15.14
CA VAL A 159 -19.64 -7.92 -15.56
C VAL A 159 -19.66 -9.29 -14.87
N PRO A 160 -20.60 -10.20 -15.24
CA PRO A 160 -20.81 -11.47 -14.52
C PRO A 160 -19.56 -12.36 -14.43
N ALA A 161 -18.68 -12.31 -15.43
CA ALA A 161 -17.43 -13.06 -15.42
C ALA A 161 -16.55 -12.66 -14.25
N ARG A 162 -16.39 -11.34 -13.98
CA ARG A 162 -15.61 -10.85 -12.84
C ARG A 162 -16.25 -11.13 -11.51
N ARG A 163 -17.58 -10.94 -11.41
CA ARG A 163 -18.31 -11.27 -10.17
C ARG A 163 -18.07 -12.72 -9.74
N LYS A 164 -17.93 -13.65 -10.68
CA LYS A 164 -17.59 -15.06 -10.42
C LYS A 164 -16.17 -15.30 -9.92
N PHE A 165 -15.24 -14.40 -10.22
CA PHE A 165 -13.84 -14.51 -9.75
C PHE A 165 -13.64 -14.00 -8.32
N LEU A 166 -14.58 -13.23 -7.77
CA LEU A 166 -14.53 -12.78 -6.38
C LEU A 166 -14.52 -13.98 -5.44
N LYS A 167 -13.69 -13.91 -4.42
CA LYS A 167 -13.54 -14.95 -3.39
C LYS A 167 -14.64 -14.84 -2.34
N THR A 168 -14.46 -15.50 -1.21
CA THR A 168 -15.37 -15.38 -0.06
C THR A 168 -15.36 -13.96 0.49
N ASP A 169 -16.42 -13.56 1.20
CA ASP A 169 -16.53 -12.24 1.80
C ASP A 169 -15.32 -11.95 2.73
N ALA A 170 -14.92 -12.95 3.52
CA ALA A 170 -13.76 -12.86 4.39
C ALA A 170 -12.44 -12.63 3.60
N THR A 171 -12.23 -13.34 2.49
CA THR A 171 -11.01 -13.18 1.68
C THR A 171 -10.96 -11.82 0.99
N GLU A 172 -12.10 -11.32 0.46
CA GLU A 172 -12.14 -9.99 -0.14
C GLU A 172 -11.94 -8.91 0.93
N PHE A 173 -12.51 -9.11 2.12
CA PHE A 173 -12.27 -8.20 3.25
C PHE A 173 -10.80 -8.19 3.69
N ASP A 174 -10.12 -9.33 3.75
CA ASP A 174 -8.68 -9.39 4.07
C ASP A 174 -7.84 -8.54 3.10
N HIS A 175 -8.21 -8.53 1.81
CA HIS A 175 -7.56 -7.66 0.83
C HIS A 175 -7.85 -6.17 1.09
N VAL A 176 -9.09 -5.82 1.42
CA VAL A 176 -9.47 -4.44 1.79
C VAL A 176 -8.73 -3.99 3.04
N ASN A 177 -8.73 -4.83 4.08
CA ASN A 177 -8.02 -4.56 5.34
C ASN A 177 -6.52 -4.33 5.11
N THR A 178 -5.89 -5.16 4.26
CA THR A 178 -4.48 -5.00 3.90
C THR A 178 -4.23 -3.64 3.25
N VAL A 179 -5.05 -3.25 2.27
CA VAL A 179 -4.92 -1.94 1.60
C VAL A 179 -5.11 -0.80 2.60
N ALA A 180 -6.20 -0.80 3.37
CA ALA A 180 -6.50 0.25 4.35
C ALA A 180 -5.37 0.39 5.40
N THR A 181 -4.85 -0.73 5.89
CA THR A 181 -3.71 -0.76 6.82
C THR A 181 -2.45 -0.16 6.20
N GLN A 182 -2.12 -0.51 4.94
CA GLN A 182 -0.95 0.04 4.25
C GLN A 182 -1.02 1.55 4.09
N TYR A 183 -2.19 2.10 3.70
CA TYR A 183 -2.37 3.55 3.58
C TYR A 183 -2.35 4.25 4.94
N ALA A 184 -2.90 3.66 6.00
CA ALA A 184 -2.80 4.18 7.36
C ALA A 184 -1.33 4.25 7.84
N LEU A 185 -0.54 3.20 7.58
CA LEU A 185 0.89 3.15 7.94
C LEU A 185 1.74 4.10 7.09
N ALA A 186 1.42 4.26 5.79
CA ALA A 186 2.11 5.20 4.91
C ALA A 186 1.86 6.66 5.30
N ASN A 187 0.70 6.95 5.88
CA ASN A 187 0.25 8.31 6.17
C ASN A 187 -0.15 8.46 7.65
N PRO A 188 0.78 8.35 8.61
CA PRO A 188 0.45 8.44 10.03
C PRO A 188 -0.11 9.79 10.44
N GLY A 189 0.04 10.84 9.61
CA GLY A 189 -0.58 12.16 9.78
C GLY A 189 -2.06 12.22 9.35
N VAL A 190 -2.60 11.18 8.72
CA VAL A 190 -4.00 11.09 8.31
C VAL A 190 -4.74 10.12 9.23
N ALA A 191 -5.88 10.55 9.79
CA ALA A 191 -6.73 9.68 10.57
C ALA A 191 -7.52 8.74 9.63
N VAL A 192 -7.21 7.45 9.65
CA VAL A 192 -7.86 6.42 8.82
C VAL A 192 -8.70 5.51 9.69
N SER A 193 -9.98 5.30 9.34
CA SER A 193 -10.84 4.31 9.98
C SER A 193 -11.34 3.28 8.97
N LEU A 194 -11.45 2.03 9.40
CA LEU A 194 -12.02 0.92 8.64
C LEU A 194 -13.15 0.28 9.42
N GLU A 195 -14.32 0.18 8.80
CA GLU A 195 -15.49 -0.56 9.28
C GLU A 195 -15.82 -1.71 8.32
N HIS A 196 -16.24 -2.85 8.88
CA HIS A 196 -16.74 -4.02 8.14
C HIS A 196 -18.03 -4.51 8.77
N ASP A 197 -19.11 -4.55 7.98
CA ASP A 197 -20.44 -4.97 8.43
C ASP A 197 -20.86 -4.24 9.72
N ASP A 198 -20.80 -2.89 9.71
CA ASP A 198 -21.12 -1.98 10.84
C ASP A 198 -20.25 -2.17 12.10
N ARG A 199 -19.08 -2.80 11.97
CA ARG A 199 -18.15 -2.96 13.07
C ARG A 199 -16.82 -2.30 12.74
N GLU A 200 -16.36 -1.47 13.66
CA GLU A 200 -15.02 -0.89 13.57
C GLU A 200 -13.96 -2.00 13.66
N VAL A 201 -13.03 -2.00 12.70
CA VAL A 201 -11.87 -2.89 12.63
C VAL A 201 -10.66 -2.21 13.24
N PHE A 202 -10.40 -0.97 12.83
CA PHE A 202 -9.41 -0.09 13.44
C PHE A 202 -9.73 1.38 13.16
N ALA A 203 -9.17 2.26 13.99
CA ALA A 203 -9.15 3.69 13.75
C ALA A 203 -7.83 4.29 14.24
N THR A 204 -7.14 5.05 13.37
CA THR A 204 -5.92 5.78 13.69
C THR A 204 -6.24 7.22 14.08
N ASP A 205 -5.34 7.87 14.80
CA ASP A 205 -5.56 9.22 15.35
C ASP A 205 -5.06 10.36 14.44
N GLY A 206 -4.26 10.03 13.39
CA GLY A 206 -3.72 11.02 12.46
C GLY A 206 -2.72 12.00 13.08
N THR A 207 -2.03 11.61 14.13
CA THR A 207 -1.10 12.50 14.88
C THR A 207 0.30 12.57 14.27
N GLY A 208 0.59 11.83 13.23
CA GLY A 208 1.92 11.69 12.63
C GLY A 208 2.84 10.71 13.36
N ASN A 209 2.33 10.05 14.42
CA ASN A 209 3.12 9.08 15.18
C ASN A 209 2.93 7.66 14.63
N LEU A 210 3.94 7.13 13.94
CA LEU A 210 3.89 5.80 13.33
C LEU A 210 3.62 4.69 14.36
N ARG A 211 4.18 4.78 15.58
CA ARG A 211 3.96 3.77 16.63
C ARG A 211 2.51 3.78 17.13
N SER A 212 1.86 4.96 17.19
CA SER A 212 0.43 5.08 17.49
C SER A 212 -0.41 4.43 16.40
N THR A 213 -0.04 4.62 15.11
CA THR A 213 -0.68 3.95 13.99
C THR A 213 -0.53 2.44 14.07
N VAL A 214 0.68 1.93 14.35
CA VAL A 214 0.93 0.49 14.57
C VAL A 214 0.09 -0.06 15.72
N LEU A 215 -0.05 0.69 16.82
CA LEU A 215 -0.91 0.32 17.96
C LEU A 215 -2.38 0.16 17.52
N SER A 216 -2.89 1.06 16.69
CA SER A 216 -4.26 1.01 16.20
C SER A 216 -4.50 -0.15 15.23
N VAL A 217 -3.58 -0.44 14.30
CA VAL A 217 -3.78 -1.46 13.24
C VAL A 217 -3.35 -2.86 13.65
N TYR A 218 -2.31 -3.01 14.48
CA TYR A 218 -1.73 -4.32 14.86
C TYR A 218 -1.90 -4.66 16.34
N GLY A 219 -2.35 -3.70 17.15
CA GLY A 219 -2.58 -3.90 18.58
C GLY A 219 -1.34 -3.67 19.46
N ARG A 220 -1.60 -3.64 20.76
CA ARG A 220 -0.63 -3.26 21.79
C ARG A 220 0.62 -4.14 21.83
N GLU A 221 0.45 -5.46 21.76
CA GLU A 221 1.56 -6.43 21.83
C GLU A 221 2.60 -6.15 20.75
N VAL A 222 2.14 -5.91 19.50
CA VAL A 222 3.02 -5.58 18.38
C VAL A 222 3.66 -4.21 18.59
N ALA A 223 2.88 -3.19 18.92
CA ALA A 223 3.38 -1.82 19.09
C ALA A 223 4.46 -1.70 20.17
N GLU A 224 4.31 -2.43 21.29
CA GLU A 224 5.28 -2.47 22.38
C GLU A 224 6.57 -3.23 22.01
N SER A 225 6.51 -4.13 21.03
CA SER A 225 7.65 -4.90 20.55
C SER A 225 8.41 -4.24 19.39
N MET A 226 7.93 -3.09 18.91
CA MET A 226 8.58 -2.41 17.77
C MET A 226 9.84 -1.67 18.23
N VAL A 227 10.86 -1.71 17.40
CA VAL A 227 12.16 -1.03 17.52
C VAL A 227 12.24 0.03 16.45
N ASP A 228 12.70 1.22 16.80
CA ASP A 228 12.89 2.31 15.86
C ASP A 228 14.10 2.04 14.95
N VAL A 229 13.93 2.26 13.66
CA VAL A 229 14.98 2.22 12.64
C VAL A 229 15.24 3.62 12.16
N GLU A 230 16.47 4.12 12.32
CA GLU A 230 16.94 5.41 11.83
C GLU A 230 18.34 5.21 11.25
N TRP A 231 18.45 5.28 9.95
CA TRP A 231 19.70 5.16 9.23
C TRP A 231 19.78 6.20 8.10
N SER A 232 20.93 6.77 7.86
CA SER A 232 21.19 7.72 6.77
C SER A 232 22.54 7.44 6.16
N ALA A 233 22.65 7.54 4.85
CA ALA A 233 23.91 7.42 4.14
C ALA A 233 24.87 8.54 4.48
N GLU A 234 26.17 8.23 4.48
CA GLU A 234 27.23 9.22 4.66
C GLU A 234 27.51 10.06 3.38
N SER A 235 27.08 9.58 2.21
CA SER A 235 27.31 10.18 0.91
C SER A 235 25.99 10.43 0.16
N ASP A 236 25.88 11.57 -0.48
CA ASP A 236 24.75 11.92 -1.36
C ASP A 236 24.68 11.04 -2.63
N ASP A 237 25.78 10.37 -3.00
CA ASP A 237 25.86 9.45 -4.14
C ASP A 237 25.45 8.00 -3.77
N ALA A 238 25.01 7.77 -2.54
CA ALA A 238 24.60 6.44 -2.08
C ALA A 238 23.27 6.01 -2.77
N PRO A 239 23.08 4.69 -3.04
CA PRO A 239 21.86 4.18 -3.67
C PRO A 239 20.61 4.38 -2.81
N VAL A 240 20.77 4.52 -1.50
CA VAL A 240 19.71 4.84 -0.53
C VAL A 240 20.18 6.03 0.30
N HIS A 241 19.34 7.03 0.45
CA HIS A 241 19.65 8.23 1.23
C HIS A 241 19.31 8.03 2.71
N SER A 242 18.15 7.45 3.00
CA SER A 242 17.70 7.15 4.37
C SER A 242 16.81 5.92 4.43
N VAL A 243 16.83 5.25 5.60
CA VAL A 243 15.89 4.21 5.98
C VAL A 243 15.36 4.54 7.37
N GLN A 244 14.04 4.73 7.46
CA GLN A 244 13.37 5.07 8.71
C GLN A 244 12.17 4.17 8.94
N GLY A 245 11.76 3.98 10.18
CA GLY A 245 10.54 3.26 10.49
C GLY A 245 10.63 2.38 11.73
N LEU A 246 9.96 1.25 11.68
CA LEU A 246 9.80 0.34 12.82
C LEU A 246 9.97 -1.12 12.37
N VAL A 247 10.67 -1.92 13.18
CA VAL A 247 10.75 -3.39 13.04
C VAL A 247 10.44 -4.07 14.37
N SER A 248 9.85 -5.27 14.35
CA SER A 248 9.48 -5.95 15.60
C SER A 248 10.65 -6.71 16.23
N HIS A 249 10.54 -6.96 17.54
CA HIS A 249 11.37 -7.94 18.22
C HIS A 249 11.33 -9.32 17.52
N PRO A 250 12.43 -10.08 17.41
CA PRO A 250 12.48 -11.38 16.72
C PRO A 250 11.44 -12.42 17.19
N GLU A 251 10.96 -12.31 18.43
CA GLU A 251 9.92 -13.19 18.97
C GLU A 251 8.50 -12.79 18.53
N THR A 252 8.30 -11.52 18.10
CA THR A 252 7.00 -10.99 17.65
C THR A 252 6.87 -11.16 16.15
N THR A 253 6.28 -12.27 15.73
CA THR A 253 6.23 -12.68 14.31
C THR A 253 4.85 -13.20 13.90
N ARG A 254 4.60 -13.27 12.59
CA ARG A 254 3.41 -13.87 11.96
C ARG A 254 3.83 -14.86 10.87
N ALA A 255 2.87 -15.66 10.40
CA ALA A 255 3.08 -16.63 9.31
C ALA A 255 3.01 -15.98 7.91
N GLY A 256 2.49 -14.78 7.79
CA GLY A 256 2.28 -14.07 6.52
C GLY A 256 3.33 -12.98 6.29
N ARG A 257 3.64 -12.75 5.01
CA ARG A 257 4.59 -11.70 4.56
C ARG A 257 3.94 -10.32 4.42
N GLU A 258 2.62 -10.24 4.53
CA GLU A 258 1.83 -9.01 4.44
C GLU A 258 2.14 -8.00 5.55
N TYR A 259 2.80 -8.44 6.61
CA TYR A 259 3.24 -7.59 7.73
C TYR A 259 4.60 -6.91 7.51
N LEU A 260 5.26 -7.21 6.40
CA LEU A 260 6.45 -6.50 5.92
C LEU A 260 6.01 -5.38 4.97
N SER A 261 5.67 -4.24 5.53
CA SER A 261 5.26 -3.03 4.78
C SER A 261 6.49 -2.19 4.47
N THR A 262 6.80 -2.05 3.18
CA THR A 262 7.93 -1.24 2.71
C THR A 262 7.42 -0.14 1.80
N PHE A 263 7.92 1.07 2.01
CA PHE A 263 7.58 2.27 1.26
C PHE A 263 8.85 2.84 0.64
N VAL A 264 8.79 3.16 -0.64
CA VAL A 264 9.87 3.81 -1.39
C VAL A 264 9.39 5.17 -1.85
N ASN A 265 10.04 6.24 -1.40
CA ASN A 265 9.62 7.61 -1.66
C ASN A 265 8.11 7.78 -1.39
N ASP A 266 7.67 7.41 -0.18
CA ASP A 266 6.28 7.43 0.34
C ASP A 266 5.27 6.51 -0.38
N ARG A 267 5.71 5.70 -1.34
CA ARG A 267 4.85 4.76 -2.06
C ARG A 267 5.03 3.34 -1.55
N TYR A 268 3.92 2.68 -1.20
CA TYR A 268 3.93 1.25 -0.86
C TYR A 268 4.44 0.39 -2.01
N VAL A 269 5.40 -0.48 -1.73
CA VAL A 269 6.00 -1.40 -2.70
C VAL A 269 6.12 -2.82 -2.14
N THR A 270 6.07 -3.80 -3.04
CA THR A 270 6.22 -5.23 -2.69
C THR A 270 7.54 -5.80 -3.21
N ALA A 271 8.61 -4.99 -3.21
CA ALA A 271 9.93 -5.40 -3.69
C ALA A 271 10.48 -6.58 -2.88
N SER A 272 10.86 -7.66 -3.57
CA SER A 272 11.47 -8.84 -2.95
C SER A 272 12.80 -8.49 -2.30
N ALA A 273 13.60 -7.63 -2.93
CA ALA A 273 14.88 -7.18 -2.42
C ALA A 273 14.78 -6.55 -1.02
N LEU A 274 13.80 -5.64 -0.81
CA LEU A 274 13.58 -5.01 0.48
C LEU A 274 13.13 -6.01 1.55
N ARG A 275 12.23 -6.93 1.19
CA ARG A 275 11.74 -7.96 2.11
C ARG A 275 12.84 -8.94 2.51
N GLU A 276 13.66 -9.35 1.56
CA GLU A 276 14.80 -10.22 1.81
C GLU A 276 15.85 -9.51 2.68
N ALA A 277 16.14 -8.23 2.42
CA ALA A 277 17.05 -7.44 3.24
C ALA A 277 16.60 -7.39 4.71
N VAL A 278 15.31 -7.15 4.96
CA VAL A 278 14.76 -7.19 6.33
C VAL A 278 14.97 -8.56 6.96
N LEU A 279 14.66 -9.65 6.24
CA LEU A 279 14.82 -11.01 6.78
C LEU A 279 16.27 -11.38 7.04
N ASP A 280 17.19 -10.98 6.17
CA ASP A 280 18.63 -11.20 6.31
C ASP A 280 19.19 -10.52 7.57
N ALA A 281 18.72 -9.30 7.87
CA ALA A 281 19.12 -8.55 9.06
C ALA A 281 18.78 -9.28 10.39
N TYR A 282 17.69 -10.04 10.43
CA TYR A 282 17.37 -10.88 11.59
C TYR A 282 18.25 -12.14 11.67
N GLY A 283 18.89 -12.54 10.57
CA GLY A 283 19.72 -13.73 10.51
C GLY A 283 18.98 -14.99 10.96
N GLY A 284 19.63 -15.80 11.80
CA GLY A 284 19.06 -17.05 12.33
C GLY A 284 18.12 -16.87 13.55
N GLN A 285 17.67 -15.66 13.86
CA GLN A 285 16.82 -15.38 15.04
C GLN A 285 15.33 -15.66 14.77
N LEU A 286 14.91 -15.66 13.50
CA LEU A 286 13.54 -15.96 13.14
C LEU A 286 13.32 -17.48 13.07
N ALA A 287 12.20 -17.95 13.60
CA ALA A 287 11.78 -19.33 13.39
C ALA A 287 11.43 -19.55 11.89
N PRO A 288 11.57 -20.78 11.37
CA PRO A 288 11.19 -21.10 10.00
C PRO A 288 9.74 -20.69 9.69
N ASP A 289 9.52 -20.13 8.50
CA ASP A 289 8.20 -19.66 8.03
C ASP A 289 7.53 -18.60 8.93
N ARG A 290 8.34 -17.84 9.66
CA ARG A 290 7.88 -16.72 10.46
C ARG A 290 8.48 -15.41 9.95
N TYR A 291 7.65 -14.36 9.93
CA TYR A 291 8.00 -13.05 9.42
C TYR A 291 7.82 -12.00 10.51
N PRO A 292 8.77 -11.07 10.70
CA PRO A 292 8.61 -9.98 11.65
C PRO A 292 7.58 -8.97 11.12
N PHE A 293 7.11 -8.09 11.99
CA PHE A 293 6.45 -6.87 11.54
C PHE A 293 7.54 -5.86 11.15
N ALA A 294 7.36 -5.23 10.02
CA ALA A 294 8.22 -4.13 9.58
C ALA A 294 7.38 -3.07 8.88
N VAL A 295 7.66 -1.82 9.18
CA VAL A 295 7.11 -0.64 8.51
C VAL A 295 8.30 0.26 8.22
N LEU A 296 8.83 0.21 7.00
CA LEU A 296 10.06 0.88 6.61
C LEU A 296 9.82 1.85 5.46
N PHE A 297 10.31 3.05 5.60
CA PHE A 297 10.36 4.10 4.60
C PHE A 297 11.80 4.19 4.11
N VAL A 298 11.98 4.02 2.81
CA VAL A 298 13.27 4.05 2.11
C VAL A 298 13.27 5.24 1.15
N GLU A 299 14.15 6.19 1.38
CA GLU A 299 14.35 7.35 0.52
C GLU A 299 15.55 7.12 -0.39
N LEU A 300 15.35 7.35 -1.68
CA LEU A 300 16.38 7.22 -2.70
C LEU A 300 16.06 8.12 -3.89
N ASP A 301 17.02 8.33 -4.80
CA ASP A 301 16.81 9.15 -5.98
C ASP A 301 15.69 8.52 -6.86
N PRO A 302 14.58 9.24 -7.11
CA PRO A 302 13.50 8.76 -7.96
C PRO A 302 13.96 8.31 -9.37
N ALA A 303 15.07 8.86 -9.88
CA ALA A 303 15.62 8.48 -11.18
C ALA A 303 16.22 7.05 -11.19
N THR A 304 16.52 6.48 -10.03
CA THR A 304 17.12 5.12 -9.89
C THR A 304 16.08 4.03 -9.63
N VAL A 305 14.79 4.38 -9.66
CA VAL A 305 13.68 3.45 -9.41
C VAL A 305 12.72 3.42 -10.58
N ASP A 306 12.59 2.25 -11.20
CA ASP A 306 11.51 2.02 -12.16
C ASP A 306 10.27 1.49 -11.43
N VAL A 307 9.25 2.33 -11.33
CA VAL A 307 7.95 2.00 -10.73
C VAL A 307 6.93 1.46 -11.75
N ASN A 308 7.30 1.38 -13.02
CA ASN A 308 6.40 0.98 -14.10
C ASN A 308 6.59 -0.49 -14.54
N VAL A 309 7.09 -1.32 -13.65
CA VAL A 309 7.38 -2.75 -13.92
C VAL A 309 6.11 -3.57 -14.08
N HIS A 310 5.04 -3.25 -13.33
CA HIS A 310 3.78 -3.98 -13.35
C HIS A 310 2.58 -3.02 -13.36
N PRO A 311 1.45 -3.35 -14.04
CA PRO A 311 0.25 -2.50 -14.08
C PRO A 311 -0.26 -2.04 -12.72
N ARG A 312 -0.10 -2.87 -11.68
CA ARG A 312 -0.49 -2.53 -10.30
C ARG A 312 0.48 -1.59 -9.57
N LYS A 313 1.68 -1.29 -10.17
CA LYS A 313 2.73 -0.43 -9.59
C LYS A 313 3.18 -0.80 -8.16
N LEU A 314 2.97 -2.05 -7.77
CA LEU A 314 3.42 -2.56 -6.47
C LEU A 314 4.84 -3.13 -6.54
N GLU A 315 5.28 -3.56 -7.72
CA GLU A 315 6.64 -4.03 -7.96
C GLU A 315 7.49 -2.89 -8.51
N VAL A 316 8.66 -2.73 -7.94
CA VAL A 316 9.66 -1.74 -8.38
C VAL A 316 10.95 -2.45 -8.72
N ARG A 317 11.71 -1.87 -9.64
CA ARG A 317 13.07 -2.30 -9.96
C ARG A 317 14.03 -1.18 -9.59
N PHE A 318 15.11 -1.54 -8.92
CA PHE A 318 16.18 -0.64 -8.56
C PHE A 318 17.34 -0.77 -9.55
N ASP A 319 17.99 0.33 -9.91
CA ASP A 319 19.19 0.30 -10.75
C ASP A 319 20.35 -0.39 -10.02
N ASP A 320 20.50 -0.13 -8.72
CA ASP A 320 21.42 -0.83 -7.82
C ASP A 320 20.66 -1.59 -6.72
N GLU A 321 20.09 -2.74 -7.09
CA GLU A 321 19.33 -3.59 -6.16
C GLU A 321 20.22 -4.12 -5.01
N ALA A 322 21.51 -4.40 -5.28
CA ALA A 322 22.41 -4.89 -4.26
C ALA A 322 22.71 -3.82 -3.21
N GLY A 323 23.01 -2.58 -3.63
CA GLY A 323 23.25 -1.45 -2.73
C GLY A 323 22.00 -1.10 -1.91
N VAL A 324 20.82 -1.15 -2.51
CA VAL A 324 19.54 -0.95 -1.78
C VAL A 324 19.33 -2.05 -0.73
N ARG A 325 19.57 -3.31 -1.08
CA ARG A 325 19.46 -4.44 -0.15
C ARG A 325 20.45 -4.31 1.02
N ASP A 326 21.70 -3.99 0.74
CA ASP A 326 22.75 -3.85 1.76
C ASP A 326 22.40 -2.71 2.72
N ALA A 327 21.98 -1.54 2.24
CA ALA A 327 21.60 -0.39 3.05
C ALA A 327 20.40 -0.70 3.98
N VAL A 328 19.37 -1.35 3.47
CA VAL A 328 18.19 -1.72 4.27
C VAL A 328 18.55 -2.80 5.29
N SER A 329 19.38 -3.78 4.93
CA SER A 329 19.84 -4.82 5.85
C SER A 329 20.68 -4.21 6.98
N GLU A 330 21.62 -3.33 6.66
CA GLU A 330 22.45 -2.60 7.64
C GLU A 330 21.58 -1.77 8.60
N ALA A 331 20.63 -1.00 8.08
CA ALA A 331 19.75 -0.17 8.88
C ALA A 331 18.95 -0.97 9.92
N VAL A 332 18.41 -2.12 9.50
CA VAL A 332 17.64 -3.00 10.39
C VAL A 332 18.56 -3.74 11.36
N GLU A 333 19.73 -4.22 10.91
CA GLU A 333 20.71 -4.88 11.76
C GLU A 333 21.22 -3.94 12.87
N ASP A 334 21.55 -2.71 12.53
CA ASP A 334 22.01 -1.70 13.49
C ASP A 334 20.95 -1.41 14.56
N ALA A 335 19.69 -1.25 14.16
CA ALA A 335 18.58 -1.04 15.10
C ALA A 335 18.41 -2.22 16.06
N LEU A 336 18.43 -3.45 15.55
CA LEU A 336 18.30 -4.66 16.37
C LEU A 336 19.51 -4.88 17.28
N LEU A 337 20.71 -4.52 16.84
CA LEU A 337 21.95 -4.58 17.64
C LEU A 337 21.96 -3.58 18.77
N ALA A 338 21.49 -2.34 18.51
CA ALA A 338 21.42 -1.28 19.53
C ALA A 338 20.53 -1.70 20.70
N GLU A 339 19.44 -2.42 20.45
CA GLU A 339 18.55 -2.98 21.46
C GLU A 339 19.04 -4.32 22.05
N GLY A 340 20.17 -4.86 21.55
CA GLY A 340 20.74 -6.13 22.02
C GLY A 340 19.92 -7.37 21.64
N LEU A 341 19.06 -7.26 20.63
CA LEU A 341 18.13 -8.32 20.22
C LEU A 341 18.77 -9.36 19.31
N ILE A 342 19.83 -8.98 18.61
CA ILE A 342 20.66 -9.90 17.81
C ILE A 342 22.10 -9.81 18.27
N ARG A 343 22.90 -10.80 17.93
CA ARG A 343 24.34 -10.83 18.24
C ARG A 343 25.09 -10.71 16.94
N THR A 344 26.08 -9.82 16.89
CA THR A 344 27.09 -9.88 15.84
C THR A 344 27.71 -11.28 15.84
N SER A 345 27.62 -11.98 14.72
CA SER A 345 28.42 -13.17 14.52
C SER A 345 29.87 -12.69 14.47
N ALA A 346 30.59 -12.75 15.63
CA ALA A 346 32.01 -12.53 15.63
C ALA A 346 32.60 -13.42 14.53
N PRO A 347 33.52 -12.90 13.69
CA PRO A 347 34.19 -13.73 12.70
C PRO A 347 34.77 -14.91 13.48
N ARG A 348 34.44 -16.14 13.09
CA ARG A 348 35.04 -17.34 13.66
C ARG A 348 36.52 -17.23 13.38
N GLY A 349 37.28 -16.64 14.33
CA GLY A 349 38.71 -16.72 14.36
C GLY A 349 39.03 -18.20 14.29
N ARG A 350 39.83 -18.62 13.30
CA ARG A 350 40.38 -19.93 13.28
C ARG A 350 41.15 -20.08 14.60
N SER A 351 40.56 -20.78 15.56
CA SER A 351 41.32 -21.34 16.67
C SER A 351 42.29 -22.34 16.06
N GLN A 352 43.52 -21.90 15.80
CA GLN A 352 44.63 -22.80 15.71
C GLN A 352 44.80 -23.35 17.13
N ALA A 353 44.32 -24.56 17.37
CA ALA A 353 44.70 -25.33 18.51
C ALA A 353 46.20 -25.58 18.33
N ASP A 354 47.04 -24.92 19.14
CA ASP A 354 48.42 -25.30 19.32
C ASP A 354 48.42 -26.73 19.93
N GLU A 355 48.71 -27.72 19.10
CA GLU A 355 48.98 -29.08 19.54
C GLU A 355 50.31 -29.07 20.29
N THR A 356 50.28 -28.85 21.58
CA THR A 356 51.39 -29.14 22.46
C THR A 356 51.37 -30.64 22.69
N PRO A 357 52.39 -31.42 22.23
CA PRO A 357 52.43 -32.86 22.45
C PRO A 357 52.62 -33.15 23.92
N VAL A 358 51.65 -33.79 24.55
CA VAL A 358 51.73 -34.34 25.90
C VAL A 358 52.69 -35.54 25.83
N ARG A 359 53.86 -35.43 26.43
CA ARG A 359 54.76 -36.57 26.63
C ARG A 359 54.26 -37.39 27.83
N PRO A 360 54.08 -38.73 27.69
CA PRO A 360 53.80 -39.59 28.83
C PRO A 360 55.01 -39.63 29.80
N GLY A 361 54.75 -39.40 31.08
CA GLY A 361 55.71 -39.55 32.09
C GLY A 361 56.13 -41.03 32.17
N VAL A 362 57.43 -41.24 32.22
CA VAL A 362 58.03 -42.56 32.55
C VAL A 362 58.06 -42.63 34.07
N ASP A 363 57.30 -43.58 34.62
CA ASP A 363 57.45 -43.98 36.04
C ASP A 363 58.81 -44.65 36.21
N ASP A 364 59.71 -44.04 36.95
CA ASP A 364 60.92 -44.75 37.54
C ASP A 364 60.54 -45.27 38.92
N GLU A 365 60.41 -46.56 38.98
CA GLU A 365 60.47 -47.31 40.25
C GLU A 365 61.86 -47.26 40.79
N GLU A 366 62.05 -46.81 42.05
CA GLU A 366 62.85 -47.46 43.09
C GLU A 366 62.42 -46.96 44.49
#